data_0cd30bbe2616e879b92eb0c8516d53ef
#
_entry.id   0cd30bbe2616e879b92eb0c8516d53ef
#
_cell.length_a   1.000
_cell.length_b   1.000
_cell.length_c   1.000
_cell.angle_alpha   90.00
_cell.angle_beta   90.00
_cell.angle_gamma   90.00
#
_symmetry.space_group_name_H-M   'P 1'
#
loop_
_entity.id
_entity.type
_entity.pdbx_description
1 polymer ?
#
loop_
_entity_poly.entity_id
_entity_poly.type
_entity_poly.pdbx_seq_one_letter_code
_entity_poly.pdbx_strand_id
1 'polypeptide(L)'
;PTSMLAMNMVEGDANIEGGFAATEDFAKENGWKVGETYEVTGSKPGKTAEAKLVGTFEPIETIQNMVVSQDVAEEVAADGEFSVQMVGVLGKEGYDKEELRQNLEDAVKDLVVVQVNTGKEYAGQAAGFIDQMLAILYGLLALAVVIAVLGIVNTLTLGVIERRQEIGMLRAVGTQRRQIRRMITLESVQISLFGAIMGILIGLGLGWSFIEILNDQGLGDAEVPWGMLVIMLLGSAVVGVNAAVWPSQRAAKTPPLEAIAD
;
A
#
# COMPACT_ATOMS: atom_id res chain seq x y z
N PRO A 1 -28.72 -9.36 13.13
CA PRO A 1 -27.27 -9.46 13.21
C PRO A 1 -26.50 -8.68 12.13
N THR A 2 -27.14 -8.21 11.05
CA THR A 2 -26.47 -7.33 10.07
C THR A 2 -26.06 -5.97 10.63
N SER A 3 -26.65 -5.53 11.76
CA SER A 3 -26.17 -4.36 12.52
C SER A 3 -24.74 -4.51 13.05
N MET A 4 -24.21 -5.74 13.11
CA MET A 4 -22.82 -6.01 13.51
C MET A 4 -21.80 -5.62 12.44
N LEU A 5 -22.18 -5.66 11.16
CA LEU A 5 -21.29 -5.43 10.03
C LEU A 5 -21.24 -3.96 9.59
N ALA A 6 -21.95 -3.07 10.31
CA ALA A 6 -22.08 -1.64 9.97
C ALA A 6 -22.38 -1.41 8.47
N MET A 7 -23.22 -2.29 7.89
CA MET A 7 -23.59 -2.19 6.47
C MET A 7 -24.51 -0.99 6.26
N ASN A 8 -24.11 -0.10 5.39
CA ASN A 8 -24.96 1.00 4.91
C ASN A 8 -25.92 0.41 3.87
N MET A 9 -27.18 0.17 4.29
CA MET A 9 -28.20 -0.34 3.35
C MET A 9 -28.58 0.76 2.36
N VAL A 10 -28.58 0.41 1.08
CA VAL A 10 -29.01 1.28 -0.02
C VAL A 10 -30.50 1.07 -0.29
N GLU A 11 -30.96 -0.20 -0.32
CA GLU A 11 -32.35 -0.58 -0.56
C GLU A 11 -32.69 -1.83 0.25
N GLY A 12 -33.94 -1.95 0.71
CA GLY A 12 -34.45 -3.14 1.43
C GLY A 12 -34.15 -3.15 2.92
N ASP A 13 -34.10 -4.35 3.51
CA ASP A 13 -33.94 -4.58 4.95
C ASP A 13 -32.57 -5.18 5.27
N ALA A 14 -32.05 -4.82 6.45
CA ALA A 14 -30.84 -5.42 7.01
C ALA A 14 -31.07 -6.81 7.62
N ASN A 15 -32.31 -7.25 7.81
CA ASN A 15 -32.63 -8.58 8.30
C ASN A 15 -32.61 -9.60 7.16
N ILE A 16 -31.56 -10.42 7.10
CA ILE A 16 -31.32 -11.41 6.05
C ILE A 16 -31.87 -12.82 6.40
N GLU A 17 -32.73 -12.97 7.41
CA GLU A 17 -33.29 -14.28 7.77
C GLU A 17 -33.97 -14.95 6.57
N GLY A 18 -33.53 -16.17 6.22
CA GLY A 18 -34.05 -16.95 5.09
C GLY A 18 -33.76 -16.39 3.70
N GLY A 19 -32.81 -15.43 3.59
CA GLY A 19 -32.47 -14.78 2.34
C GLY A 19 -31.00 -14.35 2.27
N PHE A 20 -30.73 -13.36 1.41
CA PHE A 20 -29.40 -12.78 1.28
C PHE A 20 -29.49 -11.28 1.00
N ALA A 21 -28.39 -10.57 1.26
CA ALA A 21 -28.16 -9.21 0.82
C ALA A 21 -26.93 -9.14 -0.06
N ALA A 22 -26.93 -8.27 -1.06
CA ALA A 22 -25.81 -8.12 -2.01
C ALA A 22 -25.32 -6.67 -2.03
N THR A 23 -24.10 -6.44 -2.47
CA THR A 23 -23.66 -5.07 -2.75
C THR A 23 -24.45 -4.52 -3.94
N GLU A 24 -24.65 -3.19 -3.96
CA GLU A 24 -25.43 -2.54 -5.01
C GLU A 24 -24.88 -2.86 -6.41
N ASP A 25 -23.56 -2.85 -6.57
CA ASP A 25 -22.89 -3.10 -7.85
C ASP A 25 -23.04 -4.55 -8.27
N PHE A 26 -22.86 -5.51 -7.35
CA PHE A 26 -23.04 -6.93 -7.65
C PHE A 26 -24.48 -7.28 -8.02
N ALA A 27 -25.46 -6.65 -7.37
CA ALA A 27 -26.87 -6.82 -7.71
C ALA A 27 -27.18 -6.24 -9.11
N LYS A 28 -26.64 -5.06 -9.46
CA LYS A 28 -26.78 -4.43 -10.78
C LYS A 28 -26.15 -5.27 -11.89
N GLU A 29 -24.93 -5.77 -11.70
CA GLU A 29 -24.23 -6.61 -12.68
C GLU A 29 -25.00 -7.89 -13.00
N ASN A 30 -25.63 -8.50 -12.00
CA ASN A 30 -26.43 -9.71 -12.16
C ASN A 30 -27.89 -9.42 -12.54
N GLY A 31 -28.31 -8.16 -12.62
CA GLY A 31 -29.67 -7.76 -12.93
C GLY A 31 -30.68 -8.13 -11.82
N TRP A 32 -30.23 -8.24 -10.57
CA TRP A 32 -31.04 -8.63 -9.42
C TRP A 32 -31.84 -7.45 -8.85
N LYS A 33 -33.05 -7.76 -8.37
CA LYS A 33 -33.94 -6.78 -7.76
C LYS A 33 -34.33 -7.20 -6.34
N VAL A 34 -34.35 -6.24 -5.42
CA VAL A 34 -34.77 -6.48 -4.05
C VAL A 34 -36.19 -7.01 -4.03
N GLY A 35 -36.40 -8.08 -3.27
CA GLY A 35 -37.70 -8.74 -3.12
C GLY A 35 -37.90 -9.96 -4.01
N GLU A 36 -37.08 -10.18 -5.04
CA GLU A 36 -37.11 -11.35 -5.92
C GLU A 36 -36.24 -12.49 -5.38
N THR A 37 -36.52 -13.73 -5.81
CA THR A 37 -35.79 -14.94 -5.41
C THR A 37 -34.82 -15.35 -6.52
N TYR A 38 -33.59 -15.67 -6.13
CA TYR A 38 -32.52 -16.06 -7.03
C TYR A 38 -31.84 -17.32 -6.52
N GLU A 39 -31.22 -18.04 -7.47
CA GLU A 39 -30.42 -19.20 -7.17
C GLU A 39 -29.04 -18.80 -6.68
N VAL A 40 -28.72 -19.11 -5.44
CA VAL A 40 -27.41 -18.89 -4.82
C VAL A 40 -26.61 -20.18 -4.93
N THR A 41 -25.44 -20.09 -5.54
CA THR A 41 -24.53 -21.23 -5.72
C THR A 41 -23.50 -21.28 -4.60
N GLY A 42 -23.30 -22.46 -4.03
CA GLY A 42 -22.27 -22.70 -3.01
C GLY A 42 -20.86 -22.87 -3.59
N SER A 43 -19.91 -23.03 -2.69
CA SER A 43 -18.49 -23.24 -3.04
C SER A 43 -18.22 -24.55 -3.79
N LYS A 44 -19.14 -25.54 -3.74
CA LYS A 44 -19.05 -26.77 -4.53
C LYS A 44 -19.98 -26.75 -5.74
N PRO A 45 -19.49 -27.12 -6.92
CA PRO A 45 -20.31 -27.23 -8.11
C PRO A 45 -21.52 -28.14 -7.88
N GLY A 46 -22.71 -27.63 -8.17
CA GLY A 46 -23.97 -28.43 -8.15
C GLY A 46 -24.77 -28.34 -6.85
N LYS A 47 -24.33 -27.58 -5.82
CA LYS A 47 -25.20 -27.22 -4.69
C LYS A 47 -25.68 -25.79 -4.86
N THR A 48 -26.99 -25.64 -5.00
CA THR A 48 -27.67 -24.34 -5.14
C THR A 48 -28.85 -24.29 -4.18
N ALA A 49 -29.15 -23.09 -3.69
CA ALA A 49 -30.34 -22.83 -2.90
C ALA A 49 -31.10 -21.64 -3.48
N GLU A 50 -32.42 -21.69 -3.41
CA GLU A 50 -33.25 -20.53 -3.76
C GLU A 50 -33.34 -19.60 -2.54
N ALA A 51 -32.86 -18.37 -2.70
CA ALA A 51 -32.88 -17.38 -1.64
C ALA A 51 -33.43 -16.03 -2.14
N LYS A 52 -34.11 -15.31 -1.25
CA LYS A 52 -34.68 -14.01 -1.57
C LYS A 52 -33.64 -12.92 -1.35
N LEU A 53 -33.45 -12.02 -2.32
CA LEU A 53 -32.68 -10.82 -2.14
C LEU A 53 -33.48 -9.82 -1.26
N VAL A 54 -33.08 -9.66 -0.01
CA VAL A 54 -33.80 -8.82 0.98
C VAL A 54 -33.34 -7.39 1.00
N GLY A 55 -32.14 -7.11 0.52
CA GLY A 55 -31.62 -5.75 0.41
C GLY A 55 -30.28 -5.64 -0.28
N THR A 56 -29.94 -4.42 -0.63
CA THR A 56 -28.62 -4.06 -1.16
C THR A 56 -27.89 -3.11 -0.21
N PHE A 57 -26.57 -3.18 -0.17
CA PHE A 57 -25.74 -2.36 0.70
C PHE A 57 -24.49 -1.85 -0.05
N GLU A 58 -23.87 -0.77 0.49
CA GLU A 58 -22.60 -0.28 -0.02
C GLU A 58 -21.49 -1.30 0.26
N PRO A 59 -20.55 -1.53 -0.69
CA PRO A 59 -19.45 -2.47 -0.49
C PRO A 59 -18.62 -2.05 0.74
N ILE A 60 -18.25 -3.05 1.54
CA ILE A 60 -17.35 -2.89 2.69
C ILE A 60 -16.11 -3.75 2.47
N GLU A 61 -14.97 -3.36 3.05
CA GLU A 61 -13.68 -4.03 2.82
C GLU A 61 -13.71 -5.55 3.05
N THR A 62 -14.55 -6.00 3.99
CA THR A 62 -14.68 -7.42 4.34
C THR A 62 -15.70 -8.18 3.51
N ILE A 63 -16.61 -7.50 2.82
CA ILE A 63 -17.71 -8.12 2.05
C ILE A 63 -17.89 -7.36 0.75
N GLN A 64 -17.43 -7.97 -0.32
CA GLN A 64 -17.43 -7.34 -1.65
C GLN A 64 -18.64 -7.72 -2.51
N ASN A 65 -19.28 -8.86 -2.28
CA ASN A 65 -20.32 -9.35 -3.15
C ASN A 65 -21.66 -9.52 -2.43
N MET A 66 -21.77 -10.50 -1.52
CA MET A 66 -23.04 -10.81 -0.86
C MET A 66 -22.83 -11.38 0.54
N VAL A 67 -23.89 -11.30 1.34
CA VAL A 67 -24.03 -11.96 2.64
C VAL A 67 -25.29 -12.80 2.61
N VAL A 68 -25.18 -14.06 2.96
CA VAL A 68 -26.30 -15.00 3.01
C VAL A 68 -26.69 -15.31 4.45
N SER A 69 -27.94 -15.68 4.69
CA SER A 69 -28.36 -16.19 6.01
C SER A 69 -27.70 -17.53 6.30
N GLN A 70 -27.65 -17.89 7.59
CA GLN A 70 -27.07 -19.17 8.01
C GLN A 70 -27.79 -20.35 7.37
N ASP A 71 -29.11 -20.31 7.29
CA ASP A 71 -29.93 -21.37 6.70
C ASP A 71 -29.56 -21.60 5.22
N VAL A 72 -29.43 -20.53 4.45
CA VAL A 72 -29.01 -20.58 3.04
C VAL A 72 -27.56 -21.08 2.94
N ALA A 73 -26.68 -20.59 3.83
CA ALA A 73 -25.28 -21.03 3.81
C ALA A 73 -25.12 -22.52 4.12
N GLU A 74 -25.91 -23.06 5.07
CA GLU A 74 -25.92 -24.49 5.40
C GLU A 74 -26.44 -25.37 4.24
N GLU A 75 -27.42 -24.88 3.48
CA GLU A 75 -27.99 -25.58 2.34
C GLU A 75 -26.98 -25.68 1.16
N VAL A 76 -26.22 -24.61 0.90
CA VAL A 76 -25.23 -24.56 -0.19
C VAL A 76 -23.84 -25.04 0.21
N ALA A 77 -23.57 -25.22 1.50
CA ALA A 77 -22.31 -25.77 1.98
C ALA A 77 -22.17 -27.26 1.66
N ALA A 78 -20.95 -27.71 1.51
CA ALA A 78 -20.68 -29.14 1.41
C ALA A 78 -20.85 -29.82 2.76
N ASP A 79 -21.29 -31.08 2.74
CA ASP A 79 -21.51 -31.86 3.96
C ASP A 79 -20.24 -31.87 4.84
N GLY A 80 -20.31 -31.31 6.04
CA GLY A 80 -19.21 -31.27 7.00
C GLY A 80 -18.14 -30.18 6.77
N GLU A 81 -18.30 -29.31 5.80
CA GLU A 81 -17.30 -28.24 5.49
C GLU A 81 -17.77 -26.82 5.84
N PHE A 82 -18.76 -26.66 6.71
CA PHE A 82 -19.08 -25.34 7.22
C PHE A 82 -18.01 -24.95 8.26
N SER A 83 -17.02 -24.21 7.81
CA SER A 83 -15.95 -23.70 8.67
C SER A 83 -16.27 -22.28 9.09
N VAL A 84 -16.61 -22.08 10.35
CA VAL A 84 -16.77 -20.73 10.91
C VAL A 84 -15.38 -20.15 11.12
N GLN A 85 -15.00 -19.17 10.32
CA GLN A 85 -13.69 -18.51 10.43
C GLN A 85 -13.71 -17.36 11.44
N MET A 86 -14.86 -16.67 11.60
CA MET A 86 -15.01 -15.53 12.47
C MET A 86 -16.43 -15.47 13.02
N VAL A 87 -16.54 -15.17 14.31
CA VAL A 87 -17.82 -14.92 15.01
C VAL A 87 -17.77 -13.51 15.59
N GLY A 88 -18.65 -12.63 15.14
CA GLY A 88 -18.84 -11.32 15.73
C GLY A 88 -19.83 -11.41 16.91
N VAL A 89 -19.46 -10.86 18.06
CA VAL A 89 -20.32 -10.78 19.25
C VAL A 89 -20.52 -9.34 19.65
N LEU A 90 -21.79 -8.91 19.77
CA LEU A 90 -22.17 -7.59 20.31
C LEU A 90 -22.68 -7.74 21.75
N GLY A 91 -22.13 -6.95 22.65
CA GLY A 91 -22.68 -6.80 23.99
C GLY A 91 -24.02 -6.07 23.95
N LYS A 92 -24.93 -6.45 24.84
CA LYS A 92 -26.17 -5.69 25.05
C LYS A 92 -25.85 -4.27 25.52
N GLU A 93 -26.78 -3.35 25.27
CA GLU A 93 -26.65 -1.96 25.67
C GLU A 93 -26.38 -1.86 27.20
N GLY A 94 -25.30 -1.17 27.58
CA GLY A 94 -24.87 -1.06 28.98
C GLY A 94 -24.01 -2.22 29.54
N TYR A 95 -23.70 -3.24 28.72
CA TYR A 95 -22.81 -4.32 29.16
C TYR A 95 -21.34 -3.87 29.08
N ASP A 96 -20.54 -4.18 30.11
CA ASP A 96 -19.11 -3.83 30.11
C ASP A 96 -18.34 -4.67 29.08
N LYS A 97 -17.53 -4.00 28.27
CA LYS A 97 -16.79 -4.64 27.18
C LYS A 97 -15.70 -5.60 27.68
N GLU A 98 -15.10 -5.27 28.81
CA GLU A 98 -14.04 -6.11 29.39
C GLU A 98 -14.64 -7.37 30.05
N GLU A 99 -15.81 -7.23 30.70
CA GLU A 99 -16.52 -8.38 31.21
C GLU A 99 -17.04 -9.30 30.13
N LEU A 100 -17.49 -8.73 28.98
CA LEU A 100 -17.88 -9.52 27.81
C LEU A 100 -16.69 -10.31 27.26
N ARG A 101 -15.53 -9.65 27.15
CA ARG A 101 -14.31 -10.29 26.68
C ARG A 101 -13.90 -11.47 27.56
N GLN A 102 -13.85 -11.27 28.88
CA GLN A 102 -13.49 -12.33 29.82
C GLN A 102 -14.46 -13.52 29.74
N ASN A 103 -15.75 -13.25 29.65
CA ASN A 103 -16.77 -14.30 29.51
C ASN A 103 -16.61 -15.08 28.19
N LEU A 104 -16.23 -14.40 27.10
CA LEU A 104 -15.94 -15.05 25.82
C LEU A 104 -14.64 -15.86 25.87
N GLU A 105 -13.57 -15.34 26.47
CA GLU A 105 -12.32 -16.05 26.68
C GLU A 105 -12.53 -17.33 27.50
N ASP A 106 -13.33 -17.25 28.56
CA ASP A 106 -13.69 -18.42 29.38
C ASP A 106 -14.52 -19.45 28.60
N ALA A 107 -15.42 -18.99 27.74
CA ALA A 107 -16.27 -19.87 26.93
C ALA A 107 -15.48 -20.64 25.86
N VAL A 108 -14.42 -20.04 25.33
CA VAL A 108 -13.60 -20.65 24.26
C VAL A 108 -12.27 -21.22 24.73
N LYS A 109 -11.97 -21.21 26.03
CA LYS A 109 -10.69 -21.64 26.61
C LYS A 109 -10.23 -23.05 26.21
N ASP A 110 -11.17 -23.94 25.92
CA ASP A 110 -10.92 -25.31 25.49
C ASP A 110 -10.65 -25.41 23.96
N LEU A 111 -10.85 -24.31 23.24
CA LEU A 111 -10.65 -24.22 21.79
C LEU A 111 -9.32 -23.54 21.50
N VAL A 112 -8.25 -24.31 21.41
CA VAL A 112 -6.84 -23.83 21.28
C VAL A 112 -6.60 -22.88 20.10
N VAL A 113 -7.41 -22.96 19.02
CA VAL A 113 -7.27 -22.16 17.80
C VAL A 113 -8.14 -20.89 17.80
N VAL A 114 -9.02 -20.70 18.79
CA VAL A 114 -9.92 -19.54 18.84
C VAL A 114 -9.29 -18.41 19.64
N GLN A 115 -9.23 -17.23 19.07
CA GLN A 115 -8.74 -16.01 19.71
C GLN A 115 -9.89 -15.02 19.86
N VAL A 116 -10.04 -14.45 21.04
CA VAL A 116 -11.00 -13.38 21.29
C VAL A 116 -10.30 -12.03 21.12
N ASN A 117 -10.69 -11.31 20.09
CA ASN A 117 -10.11 -10.00 19.77
C ASN A 117 -11.21 -8.94 19.80
N THR A 118 -10.92 -7.76 20.29
CA THR A 118 -11.76 -6.59 20.06
C THR A 118 -11.64 -6.13 18.60
N GLY A 119 -12.63 -5.41 18.08
CA GLY A 119 -12.55 -4.86 16.73
C GLY A 119 -11.29 -3.99 16.49
N LYS A 120 -10.81 -3.28 17.54
CA LYS A 120 -9.56 -2.51 17.48
C LYS A 120 -8.31 -3.42 17.37
N GLU A 121 -8.29 -4.51 18.13
CA GLU A 121 -7.17 -5.47 18.07
C GLU A 121 -7.15 -6.20 16.75
N TYR A 122 -8.30 -6.59 16.22
CA TYR A 122 -8.42 -7.21 14.91
C TYR A 122 -7.93 -6.28 13.78
N ALA A 123 -8.40 -5.03 13.77
CA ALA A 123 -7.93 -4.01 12.84
C ALA A 123 -6.41 -3.72 13.02
N GLY A 124 -5.93 -3.70 14.27
CA GLY A 124 -4.52 -3.53 14.58
C GLY A 124 -3.63 -4.69 14.12
N GLN A 125 -4.11 -5.92 14.14
CA GLN A 125 -3.38 -7.07 13.59
C GLN A 125 -3.26 -6.99 12.07
N ALA A 126 -4.35 -6.63 11.37
CA ALA A 126 -4.33 -6.41 9.93
C ALA A 126 -3.38 -5.25 9.55
N ALA A 127 -3.45 -4.12 10.27
CA ALA A 127 -2.54 -2.99 10.10
C ALA A 127 -1.08 -3.40 10.37
N GLY A 128 -0.82 -4.18 11.42
CA GLY A 128 0.53 -4.67 11.75
C GLY A 128 1.14 -5.54 10.65
N PHE A 129 0.36 -6.35 9.97
CA PHE A 129 0.82 -7.11 8.81
C PHE A 129 1.20 -6.19 7.64
N ILE A 130 0.37 -5.18 7.38
CA ILE A 130 0.66 -4.15 6.35
C ILE A 130 1.92 -3.38 6.71
N ASP A 131 2.07 -2.95 7.97
CA ASP A 131 3.27 -2.24 8.45
C ASP A 131 4.54 -3.08 8.27
N GLN A 132 4.48 -4.37 8.53
CA GLN A 132 5.60 -5.28 8.31
C GLN A 132 5.96 -5.40 6.82
N MET A 133 4.96 -5.52 5.94
CA MET A 133 5.20 -5.52 4.49
C MET A 133 5.82 -4.19 4.02
N LEU A 134 5.30 -3.06 4.50
CA LEU A 134 5.83 -1.74 4.21
C LEU A 134 7.28 -1.59 4.72
N ALA A 135 7.60 -2.10 5.91
CA ALA A 135 8.96 -2.07 6.44
C ALA A 135 9.96 -2.81 5.53
N ILE A 136 9.57 -3.97 4.97
CA ILE A 136 10.39 -4.70 4.00
C ILE A 136 10.58 -3.87 2.73
N LEU A 137 9.50 -3.27 2.20
CA LEU A 137 9.57 -2.42 1.00
C LEU A 137 10.46 -1.19 1.23
N TYR A 138 10.34 -0.54 2.38
CA TYR A 138 11.23 0.58 2.75
C TYR A 138 12.69 0.14 2.90
N GLY A 139 12.93 -1.06 3.41
CA GLY A 139 14.28 -1.65 3.46
C GLY A 139 14.89 -1.83 2.07
N LEU A 140 14.13 -2.38 1.13
CA LEU A 140 14.55 -2.53 -0.27
C LEU A 140 14.75 -1.17 -0.95
N LEU A 141 13.87 -0.20 -0.69
CA LEU A 141 14.01 1.17 -1.19
C LEU A 141 15.28 1.83 -0.66
N ALA A 142 15.59 1.68 0.63
CA ALA A 142 16.81 2.20 1.22
C ALA A 142 18.06 1.60 0.55
N LEU A 143 18.07 0.30 0.28
CA LEU A 143 19.14 -0.36 -0.45
C LEU A 143 19.28 0.20 -1.88
N ALA A 144 18.17 0.40 -2.58
CA ALA A 144 18.17 1.01 -3.92
C ALA A 144 18.75 2.43 -3.90
N VAL A 145 18.44 3.23 -2.88
CA VAL A 145 19.03 4.57 -2.70
C VAL A 145 20.54 4.49 -2.47
N VAL A 146 21.03 3.53 -1.67
CA VAL A 146 22.47 3.33 -1.48
C VAL A 146 23.15 2.99 -2.81
N ILE A 147 22.59 2.09 -3.62
CA ILE A 147 23.12 1.74 -4.92
C ILE A 147 23.13 2.96 -5.87
N ALA A 148 22.06 3.77 -5.86
CA ALA A 148 21.98 5.00 -6.64
C ALA A 148 23.07 6.00 -6.25
N VAL A 149 23.31 6.20 -4.95
CA VAL A 149 24.38 7.07 -4.43
C VAL A 149 25.75 6.59 -4.92
N LEU A 150 26.03 5.29 -4.83
CA LEU A 150 27.26 4.70 -5.34
C LEU A 150 27.42 4.89 -6.86
N GLY A 151 26.32 4.78 -7.61
CA GLY A 151 26.28 5.07 -9.04
C GLY A 151 26.65 6.52 -9.36
N ILE A 152 26.07 7.49 -8.66
CA ILE A 152 26.38 8.91 -8.82
C ILE A 152 27.85 9.18 -8.46
N VAL A 153 28.36 8.65 -7.34
CA VAL A 153 29.76 8.78 -6.93
C VAL A 153 30.71 8.24 -8.00
N ASN A 154 30.40 7.06 -8.56
CA ASN A 154 31.21 6.44 -9.61
C ASN A 154 31.23 7.29 -10.89
N THR A 155 30.05 7.74 -11.34
CA THR A 155 29.93 8.59 -12.54
C THR A 155 30.68 9.91 -12.40
N LEU A 156 30.50 10.59 -11.25
CA LEU A 156 31.21 11.83 -10.97
C LEU A 156 32.73 11.64 -10.87
N THR A 157 33.16 10.52 -10.28
CA THR A 157 34.61 10.23 -10.15
C THR A 157 35.22 10.00 -11.49
N LEU A 158 34.53 9.24 -12.37
CA LEU A 158 34.99 9.02 -13.76
C LEU A 158 35.05 10.34 -14.53
N GLY A 159 33.98 11.16 -14.47
CA GLY A 159 33.95 12.47 -15.12
C GLY A 159 35.06 13.43 -14.64
N VAL A 160 35.43 13.37 -13.34
CA VAL A 160 36.55 14.14 -12.79
C VAL A 160 37.89 13.66 -13.36
N ILE A 161 38.05 12.35 -13.55
CA ILE A 161 39.29 11.76 -14.14
C ILE A 161 39.41 12.15 -15.61
N GLU A 162 38.35 12.01 -16.39
CA GLU A 162 38.31 12.34 -17.81
C GLU A 162 38.55 13.82 -18.08
N ARG A 163 38.05 14.71 -17.22
CA ARG A 163 38.20 16.17 -17.31
C ARG A 163 39.35 16.74 -16.47
N ARG A 164 40.30 15.88 -16.05
CA ARG A 164 41.41 16.31 -15.16
C ARG A 164 42.23 17.47 -15.75
N GLN A 165 42.52 17.44 -17.05
CA GLN A 165 43.27 18.51 -17.76
C GLN A 165 42.47 19.82 -17.80
N GLU A 166 41.16 19.77 -18.07
CA GLU A 166 40.28 20.96 -18.06
C GLU A 166 40.23 21.60 -16.68
N ILE A 167 40.07 20.78 -15.64
CA ILE A 167 40.07 21.26 -14.25
C ILE A 167 41.42 21.86 -13.87
N GLY A 168 42.53 21.26 -14.34
CA GLY A 168 43.87 21.77 -14.15
C GLY A 168 44.09 23.14 -14.82
N MET A 169 43.66 23.30 -16.09
CA MET A 169 43.69 24.58 -16.81
C MET A 169 42.86 25.67 -16.14
N LEU A 170 41.62 25.34 -15.71
CA LEU A 170 40.77 26.27 -14.98
C LEU A 170 41.46 26.78 -13.68
N ARG A 171 42.15 25.89 -12.99
CA ARG A 171 42.89 26.24 -11.79
C ARG A 171 44.14 27.08 -12.11
N ALA A 172 44.83 26.84 -13.20
CA ALA A 172 45.96 27.64 -13.65
C ALA A 172 45.58 29.10 -13.99
N VAL A 173 44.36 29.29 -14.52
CA VAL A 173 43.75 30.60 -14.82
C VAL A 173 43.17 31.30 -13.57
N GLY A 174 43.22 30.62 -12.39
CA GLY A 174 42.85 31.25 -11.13
C GLY A 174 41.53 30.80 -10.50
N THR A 175 40.87 29.74 -11.03
CA THR A 175 39.65 29.19 -10.47
C THR A 175 39.93 28.63 -9.06
N GLN A 176 39.13 29.07 -8.06
CA GLN A 176 39.28 28.64 -6.69
C GLN A 176 38.78 27.20 -6.47
N ARG A 177 39.36 26.47 -5.52
CA ARG A 177 38.93 25.14 -5.10
C ARG A 177 37.46 25.08 -4.74
N ARG A 178 36.90 26.13 -4.15
CA ARG A 178 35.49 26.24 -3.77
C ARG A 178 34.55 26.26 -5.00
N GLN A 179 35.00 26.92 -6.08
CA GLN A 179 34.24 26.99 -7.33
C GLN A 179 34.18 25.63 -8.03
N ILE A 180 35.28 24.88 -8.05
CA ILE A 180 35.32 23.53 -8.60
C ILE A 180 34.43 22.59 -7.80
N ARG A 181 34.48 22.64 -6.47
CA ARG A 181 33.56 21.86 -5.61
C ARG A 181 32.09 22.17 -5.92
N ARG A 182 31.75 23.46 -6.01
CA ARG A 182 30.38 23.90 -6.31
C ARG A 182 29.92 23.41 -7.68
N MET A 183 30.79 23.43 -8.68
CA MET A 183 30.50 22.95 -10.02
C MET A 183 30.11 21.44 -10.00
N ILE A 184 30.95 20.61 -9.38
CA ILE A 184 30.71 19.17 -9.28
C ILE A 184 29.50 18.86 -8.40
N THR A 185 29.28 19.60 -7.33
CA THR A 185 28.09 19.43 -6.49
C THR A 185 26.80 19.79 -7.25
N LEU A 186 26.80 20.85 -8.05
CA LEU A 186 25.68 21.22 -8.89
C LEU A 186 25.40 20.15 -9.96
N GLU A 187 26.44 19.61 -10.57
CA GLU A 187 26.32 18.49 -11.54
C GLU A 187 25.66 17.27 -10.89
N SER A 188 26.08 16.90 -9.68
CA SER A 188 25.48 15.81 -8.90
C SER A 188 24.00 16.07 -8.58
N VAL A 189 23.66 17.29 -8.13
CA VAL A 189 22.28 17.67 -7.85
C VAL A 189 21.42 17.62 -9.11
N GLN A 190 21.95 18.05 -10.27
CA GLN A 190 21.22 17.94 -11.53
C GLN A 190 20.94 16.48 -11.91
N ILE A 191 21.92 15.59 -11.78
CA ILE A 191 21.76 14.15 -12.05
C ILE A 191 20.70 13.57 -11.12
N SER A 192 20.77 13.85 -9.82
CA SER A 192 19.82 13.29 -8.84
C SER A 192 18.41 13.84 -9.01
N LEU A 193 18.24 15.13 -9.30
CA LEU A 193 16.93 15.75 -9.56
C LEU A 193 16.31 15.21 -10.85
N PHE A 194 17.11 15.08 -11.91
CA PHE A 194 16.64 14.50 -13.18
C PHE A 194 16.14 13.06 -12.97
N GLY A 195 16.93 12.26 -12.25
CA GLY A 195 16.54 10.89 -11.90
C GLY A 195 15.26 10.85 -11.06
N ALA A 196 15.12 11.75 -10.07
CA ALA A 196 13.94 11.84 -9.24
C ALA A 196 12.69 12.25 -10.05
N ILE A 197 12.79 13.23 -10.93
CA ILE A 197 11.68 13.66 -11.81
C ILE A 197 11.26 12.51 -12.73
N MET A 198 12.20 11.83 -13.36
CA MET A 198 11.91 10.66 -14.18
C MET A 198 11.27 9.53 -13.38
N GLY A 199 11.76 9.26 -12.17
CA GLY A 199 11.19 8.28 -11.26
C GLY A 199 9.75 8.63 -10.85
N ILE A 200 9.48 9.90 -10.55
CA ILE A 200 8.13 10.38 -10.22
C ILE A 200 7.18 10.21 -11.41
N LEU A 201 7.59 10.59 -12.62
CA LEU A 201 6.76 10.48 -13.82
C LEU A 201 6.40 9.01 -14.12
N ILE A 202 7.39 8.13 -14.08
CA ILE A 202 7.18 6.69 -14.29
C ILE A 202 6.34 6.09 -13.16
N GLY A 203 6.65 6.44 -11.90
CA GLY A 203 5.93 5.97 -10.74
C GLY A 203 4.47 6.40 -10.72
N LEU A 204 4.17 7.64 -11.08
CA LEU A 204 2.79 8.12 -11.21
C LEU A 204 2.05 7.41 -12.35
N GLY A 205 2.71 7.20 -13.50
CA GLY A 205 2.10 6.50 -14.63
C GLY A 205 1.75 5.05 -14.30
N LEU A 206 2.68 4.32 -13.68
CA LEU A 206 2.45 2.94 -13.26
C LEU A 206 1.43 2.86 -12.11
N GLY A 207 1.54 3.76 -11.13
CA GLY A 207 0.61 3.84 -10.01
C GLY A 207 -0.81 4.11 -10.47
N TRP A 208 -1.00 5.06 -11.38
CA TRP A 208 -2.31 5.35 -11.95
C TRP A 208 -2.91 4.14 -12.67
N SER A 209 -2.12 3.49 -13.54
CA SER A 209 -2.56 2.28 -14.24
C SER A 209 -2.94 1.14 -13.30
N PHE A 210 -2.21 1.00 -12.18
CA PHE A 210 -2.49 -0.02 -11.18
C PHE A 210 -3.80 0.26 -10.42
N ILE A 211 -4.05 1.53 -10.10
CA ILE A 211 -5.26 1.95 -9.41
C ILE A 211 -6.49 1.77 -10.31
N GLU A 212 -6.40 2.12 -11.60
CA GLU A 212 -7.49 1.91 -12.57
C GLU A 212 -7.96 0.44 -12.60
N ILE A 213 -7.00 -0.51 -12.58
CA ILE A 213 -7.30 -1.94 -12.54
C ILE A 213 -7.97 -2.34 -11.21
N LEU A 214 -7.56 -1.74 -10.10
CA LEU A 214 -8.09 -2.04 -8.77
C LEU A 214 -9.43 -1.34 -8.50
N ASN A 215 -9.70 -0.23 -9.14
CA ASN A 215 -10.96 0.51 -9.02
C ASN A 215 -12.15 -0.32 -9.51
N ASP A 216 -11.95 -1.14 -10.55
CA ASP A 216 -12.92 -2.14 -10.99
C ASP A 216 -13.25 -3.21 -9.91
N GLN A 217 -12.43 -3.30 -8.87
CA GLN A 217 -12.61 -4.21 -7.72
C GLN A 217 -13.15 -3.51 -6.46
N GLY A 218 -13.60 -2.25 -6.57
CA GLY A 218 -14.22 -1.50 -5.47
C GLY A 218 -13.24 -0.86 -4.48
N LEU A 219 -11.96 -0.74 -4.84
CA LEU A 219 -11.00 0.07 -4.09
C LEU A 219 -11.18 1.54 -4.51
N GLY A 220 -11.55 2.38 -3.56
CA GLY A 220 -11.91 3.77 -3.78
C GLY A 220 -10.84 4.64 -4.46
N ASP A 221 -11.22 5.86 -4.80
CA ASP A 221 -10.39 6.85 -5.51
C ASP A 221 -9.04 7.09 -4.84
N ALA A 222 -7.97 7.02 -5.62
CA ALA A 222 -6.64 7.27 -5.13
C ALA A 222 -6.29 8.75 -5.14
N GLU A 223 -5.90 9.26 -4.00
CA GLU A 223 -5.35 10.60 -3.89
C GLU A 223 -3.83 10.61 -4.12
N VAL A 224 -3.36 11.49 -5.02
CA VAL A 224 -1.93 11.68 -5.25
C VAL A 224 -1.33 12.46 -4.08
N PRO A 225 -0.34 11.91 -3.34
CA PRO A 225 0.25 12.58 -2.19
C PRO A 225 1.29 13.62 -2.61
N TRP A 226 0.86 14.76 -3.15
CA TRP A 226 1.73 15.84 -3.67
C TRP A 226 2.79 16.29 -2.67
N GLY A 227 2.44 16.37 -1.38
CA GLY A 227 3.39 16.74 -0.33
C GLY A 227 4.56 15.76 -0.21
N MET A 228 4.28 14.46 -0.32
CA MET A 228 5.32 13.43 -0.26
C MET A 228 6.22 13.47 -1.50
N LEU A 229 5.67 13.74 -2.69
CA LEU A 229 6.46 13.89 -3.91
C LEU A 229 7.43 15.08 -3.84
N VAL A 230 7.00 16.21 -3.26
CA VAL A 230 7.87 17.37 -3.03
C VAL A 230 8.99 17.03 -2.03
N ILE A 231 8.68 16.32 -0.94
CA ILE A 231 9.67 15.88 0.05
C ILE A 231 10.69 14.93 -0.61
N MET A 232 10.25 14.00 -1.45
CA MET A 232 11.14 13.10 -2.20
C MET A 232 12.05 13.87 -3.16
N LEU A 233 11.54 14.89 -3.85
CA LEU A 233 12.33 15.72 -4.74
C LEU A 233 13.39 16.54 -3.99
N LEU A 234 13.04 17.11 -2.86
CA LEU A 234 14.00 17.81 -1.99
C LEU A 234 15.03 16.82 -1.39
N GLY A 235 14.59 15.65 -0.98
CA GLY A 235 15.45 14.57 -0.50
C GLY A 235 16.46 14.12 -1.54
N SER A 236 16.06 14.02 -2.81
CA SER A 236 16.98 13.67 -3.90
C SER A 236 18.08 14.70 -4.10
N ALA A 237 17.78 15.99 -3.96
CA ALA A 237 18.79 17.05 -4.01
C ALA A 237 19.80 16.90 -2.86
N VAL A 238 19.33 16.59 -1.64
CA VAL A 238 20.20 16.33 -0.48
C VAL A 238 21.10 15.12 -0.72
N VAL A 239 20.54 14.04 -1.29
CA VAL A 239 21.31 12.85 -1.69
C VAL A 239 22.37 13.21 -2.71
N GLY A 240 22.02 14.01 -3.73
CA GLY A 240 22.96 14.49 -4.73
C GLY A 240 24.13 15.29 -4.13
N VAL A 241 23.85 16.20 -3.19
CA VAL A 241 24.89 16.95 -2.48
C VAL A 241 25.82 15.99 -1.73
N ASN A 242 25.28 15.02 -0.98
CA ASN A 242 26.08 14.06 -0.21
C ASN A 242 26.94 13.17 -1.12
N ALA A 243 26.40 12.69 -2.25
CA ALA A 243 27.12 11.89 -3.23
C ALA A 243 28.32 12.65 -3.83
N ALA A 244 28.21 13.96 -4.01
CA ALA A 244 29.27 14.81 -4.54
C ALA A 244 30.42 15.10 -3.57
N VAL A 245 30.24 14.89 -2.27
CA VAL A 245 31.22 15.32 -1.25
C VAL A 245 32.61 14.76 -1.53
N TRP A 246 32.71 13.45 -1.73
CA TRP A 246 34.01 12.81 -1.94
C TRP A 246 34.62 13.12 -3.33
N PRO A 247 33.91 12.99 -4.47
CA PRO A 247 34.45 13.34 -5.79
C PRO A 247 34.87 14.80 -5.91
N SER A 248 34.05 15.73 -5.38
CA SER A 248 34.34 17.17 -5.45
C SER A 248 35.58 17.57 -4.65
N GLN A 249 35.80 16.94 -3.49
CA GLN A 249 37.00 17.18 -2.70
C GLN A 249 38.25 16.66 -3.41
N ARG A 250 38.16 15.50 -4.07
CA ARG A 250 39.27 14.91 -4.83
C ARG A 250 39.63 15.79 -6.02
N ALA A 251 38.65 16.21 -6.81
CA ALA A 251 38.83 17.12 -7.94
C ALA A 251 39.48 18.46 -7.52
N ALA A 252 39.01 19.05 -6.43
CA ALA A 252 39.56 20.33 -5.94
C ALA A 252 40.99 20.25 -5.42
N LYS A 253 41.51 19.06 -5.12
CA LYS A 253 42.90 18.85 -4.64
C LYS A 253 43.89 18.58 -5.82
N THR A 254 43.44 18.39 -7.04
CA THR A 254 44.30 18.10 -8.20
C THR A 254 45.33 19.23 -8.43
N PRO A 255 46.63 18.96 -8.43
CA PRO A 255 47.65 20.00 -8.64
C PRO A 255 47.60 20.51 -10.09
N PRO A 256 47.68 21.83 -10.33
CA PRO A 256 47.63 22.41 -11.69
C PRO A 256 48.74 21.93 -12.60
N LEU A 257 49.95 21.77 -12.07
CA LEU A 257 51.15 21.39 -12.84
C LEU A 257 51.13 19.93 -13.27
N GLU A 258 50.62 19.00 -12.45
CA GLU A 258 50.52 17.59 -12.81
C GLU A 258 49.38 17.30 -13.81
N ALA A 259 48.37 18.16 -13.87
CA ALA A 259 47.24 18.00 -14.77
C ALA A 259 47.52 18.44 -16.21
N ILE A 260 48.64 19.16 -16.43
CA ILE A 260 49.05 19.68 -17.75
C ILE A 260 50.27 18.91 -18.30
N ALA A 261 50.97 18.12 -17.47
CA ALA A 261 52.19 17.42 -17.80
C ALA A 261 51.99 16.01 -18.41
N ASP A 262 50.75 15.47 -18.33
CA ASP A 262 50.29 14.24 -19.01
C ASP A 262 49.45 14.60 -20.24
#